data_b2b54c1daa861877cdb495475f7ed555
#
_entry.id   b2b54c1daa861877cdb495475f7ed555
#
_cell.length_a   1.000
_cell.length_b   1.000
_cell.length_c   1.000
_cell.angle_alpha   90.00
_cell.angle_beta   90.00
_cell.angle_gamma   90.00
#
_symmetry.space_group_name_H-M   'P 1'
#
loop_
_entity.id
_entity.type
_entity.pdbx_description
1 polymer ?
#
loop_
_entity_poly.entity_id
_entity_poly.type
_entity_poly.pdbx_seq_one_letter_code
_entity_poly.pdbx_strand_id
1 'polypeptide(L)'
;SQLVSTGDVTIEINDDPTQKITVPAGGKLLQTLAENNLFLSSACGGGGTCAQCRCQVFDGGGSILSTEESHFNNKEKKDFWRLSCQVPVKSDMKITIPEEVFGVKKWETTVRSNDNVATFIKELVLELPEGEDVGFEAGGYVQMEIPPYKADFNDFYIQEEYKSDWERFEVFNL
;
A
#
# COMPACT_ATOMS: atom_id res chain seq x y z
N SER A 1 -22.20 5.74 21.12
CA SER A 1 -20.93 6.49 21.23
C SER A 1 -19.81 5.48 21.34
N GLN A 2 -19.10 5.26 20.24
CA GLN A 2 -17.87 4.49 20.28
C GLN A 2 -16.79 5.38 20.90
N LEU A 3 -16.28 4.97 22.06
CA LEU A 3 -15.08 5.54 22.65
C LEU A 3 -13.93 5.31 21.65
N VAL A 4 -13.54 6.37 20.96
CA VAL A 4 -12.29 6.38 20.19
C VAL A 4 -11.19 6.35 21.24
N SER A 5 -10.36 5.32 21.24
CA SER A 5 -9.14 5.30 22.07
C SER A 5 -8.28 6.48 21.64
N THR A 6 -8.11 7.45 22.52
CA THR A 6 -7.24 8.62 22.31
C THR A 6 -5.97 8.38 23.10
N GLY A 7 -5.06 7.63 22.55
CA GLY A 7 -3.77 7.33 23.21
C GLY A 7 -2.87 6.54 22.27
N ASP A 8 -1.65 6.36 22.71
CA ASP A 8 -0.69 5.52 21.98
C ASP A 8 -0.97 4.04 22.29
N VAL A 9 -0.74 3.21 21.30
CA VAL A 9 -0.83 1.76 21.38
C VAL A 9 0.50 1.15 20.96
N THR A 10 0.81 -0.02 21.50
CA THR A 10 2.02 -0.77 21.18
C THR A 10 1.69 -1.94 20.26
N ILE A 11 2.43 -2.07 19.16
CA ILE A 11 2.35 -3.21 18.26
C ILE A 11 3.63 -4.01 18.40
N GLU A 12 3.51 -5.25 18.91
CA GLU A 12 4.58 -6.23 19.01
C GLU A 12 4.61 -7.08 17.74
N ILE A 13 5.78 -7.20 17.11
CA ILE A 13 5.93 -7.79 15.78
C ILE A 13 6.82 -9.04 15.88
N ASN A 14 6.36 -10.16 15.31
CA ASN A 14 7.07 -11.44 15.17
C ASN A 14 7.56 -12.04 16.51
N ASP A 15 6.82 -11.80 17.60
CA ASP A 15 7.21 -12.20 18.96
C ASP A 15 8.62 -11.74 19.38
N ASP A 16 9.17 -10.72 18.71
CA ASP A 16 10.45 -10.13 19.01
C ASP A 16 10.28 -8.90 19.92
N PRO A 17 10.73 -8.96 21.19
CA PRO A 17 10.60 -7.83 22.11
C PRO A 17 11.38 -6.59 21.69
N THR A 18 12.32 -6.72 20.73
CA THR A 18 13.06 -5.59 20.16
C THR A 18 12.33 -4.93 18.99
N GLN A 19 11.35 -5.63 18.39
CA GLN A 19 10.55 -5.15 17.27
C GLN A 19 9.16 -4.69 17.75
N LYS A 20 9.17 -3.62 18.54
CA LYS A 20 7.94 -2.97 19.01
C LYS A 20 7.89 -1.56 18.48
N ILE A 21 6.71 -1.19 17.99
CA ILE A 21 6.42 0.19 17.59
C ILE A 21 5.30 0.74 18.48
N THR A 22 5.44 2.01 18.85
CA THR A 22 4.40 2.75 19.59
C THR A 22 3.83 3.80 18.66
N VAL A 23 2.52 3.76 18.46
CA VAL A 23 1.83 4.57 17.44
C VAL A 23 0.52 5.13 18.02
N PRO A 24 0.03 6.26 17.54
CA PRO A 24 -1.28 6.76 17.91
C PRO A 24 -2.37 5.76 17.52
N ALA A 25 -3.35 5.56 18.42
CA ALA A 25 -4.53 4.77 18.08
C ALA A 25 -5.33 5.44 16.96
N GLY A 26 -5.77 4.66 16.01
CA GLY A 26 -6.53 5.12 14.83
C GLY A 26 -5.99 4.52 13.54
N GLY A 27 -6.62 4.82 12.42
CA GLY A 27 -6.16 4.34 11.12
C GLY A 27 -6.26 2.82 10.93
N LYS A 28 -5.60 2.34 9.90
CA LYS A 28 -5.53 0.93 9.52
C LYS A 28 -4.10 0.41 9.70
N LEU A 29 -3.98 -0.86 10.08
CA LEU A 29 -2.69 -1.49 10.36
C LEU A 29 -1.71 -1.39 9.17
N LEU A 30 -2.18 -1.59 7.94
CA LEU A 30 -1.35 -1.46 6.74
C LEU A 30 -0.66 -0.09 6.66
N GLN A 31 -1.42 0.99 6.81
CA GLN A 31 -0.89 2.35 6.77
C GLN A 31 0.03 2.64 7.96
N THR A 32 -0.39 2.23 9.15
CA THR A 32 0.42 2.40 10.38
C THR A 32 1.78 1.72 10.27
N LEU A 33 1.83 0.51 9.70
CA LEU A 33 3.08 -0.20 9.43
C LEU A 33 3.94 0.53 8.41
N ALA A 34 3.34 1.00 7.31
CA ALA A 34 4.06 1.76 6.27
C ALA A 34 4.67 3.06 6.81
N GLU A 35 3.95 3.79 7.67
CA GLU A 35 4.45 5.00 8.36
C GLU A 35 5.65 4.69 9.29
N ASN A 36 5.82 3.44 9.67
CA ASN A 36 6.96 2.94 10.46
C ASN A 36 7.97 2.13 9.63
N ASN A 37 8.02 2.35 8.32
CA ASN A 37 8.94 1.70 7.37
C ASN A 37 8.77 0.18 7.23
N LEU A 38 7.59 -0.35 7.53
CA LEU A 38 7.23 -1.74 7.37
C LEU A 38 6.20 -1.87 6.24
N PHE A 39 6.69 -2.18 5.04
CA PHE A 39 5.89 -2.11 3.82
C PHE A 39 5.35 -3.48 3.42
N LEU A 40 4.10 -3.78 3.78
CA LEU A 40 3.39 -4.95 3.26
C LEU A 40 2.87 -4.69 1.85
N SER A 41 2.94 -5.70 1.01
CA SER A 41 2.41 -5.67 -0.36
C SER A 41 0.94 -5.31 -0.39
N SER A 42 0.53 -4.40 -1.28
CA SER A 42 -0.88 -4.01 -1.42
C SER A 42 -1.18 -3.45 -2.82
N ALA A 43 -1.41 -4.31 -3.80
CA ALA A 43 -1.72 -3.87 -5.18
C ALA A 43 -3.04 -3.10 -5.31
N CYS A 44 -3.97 -3.27 -4.36
CA CYS A 44 -5.25 -2.56 -4.37
C CYS A 44 -5.24 -1.23 -3.57
N GLY A 45 -4.06 -0.79 -3.10
CA GLY A 45 -3.96 0.44 -2.30
C GLY A 45 -4.75 0.40 -0.99
N GLY A 46 -4.97 -0.78 -0.40
CA GLY A 46 -5.69 -0.93 0.86
C GLY A 46 -7.20 -1.16 0.72
N GLY A 47 -7.69 -1.38 -0.52
CA GLY A 47 -9.11 -1.61 -0.79
C GLY A 47 -9.67 -2.98 -0.34
N GLY A 48 -8.82 -3.89 0.16
CA GLY A 48 -9.25 -5.20 0.66
C GLY A 48 -9.53 -6.26 -0.43
N THR A 49 -9.13 -6.01 -1.68
CA THR A 49 -9.51 -6.88 -2.81
C THR A 49 -8.38 -7.77 -3.33
N CYS A 50 -7.10 -7.38 -3.20
CA CYS A 50 -5.97 -8.14 -3.72
C CYS A 50 -5.45 -9.23 -2.76
N ALA A 51 -5.81 -9.19 -1.50
CA ALA A 51 -5.37 -10.07 -0.43
C ALA A 51 -3.84 -10.21 -0.27
N GLN A 52 -3.06 -9.24 -0.73
CA GLN A 52 -1.59 -9.29 -0.61
C GLN A 52 -1.08 -8.82 0.75
N CYS A 53 -1.81 -7.92 1.42
CA CYS A 53 -1.41 -7.37 2.73
C CYS A 53 -1.73 -8.32 3.90
N ARG A 54 -1.48 -9.62 3.69
CA ARG A 54 -1.75 -10.67 4.68
C ARG A 54 -0.78 -10.60 5.84
N CYS A 55 -1.31 -10.70 7.05
CA CYS A 55 -0.53 -10.82 8.28
C CYS A 55 -1.33 -11.66 9.29
N GLN A 56 -0.67 -12.18 10.31
CA GLN A 56 -1.38 -12.79 11.43
C GLN A 56 -1.55 -11.75 12.53
N VAL A 57 -2.74 -11.68 13.11
CA VAL A 57 -3.05 -10.76 14.21
C VAL A 57 -3.60 -11.55 15.38
N PHE A 58 -2.74 -11.83 16.33
CA PHE A 58 -3.06 -12.70 17.48
C PHE A 58 -3.84 -11.97 18.56
N ASP A 59 -3.59 -10.66 18.72
CA ASP A 59 -4.28 -9.81 19.68
C ASP A 59 -4.51 -8.41 19.12
N GLY A 60 -5.55 -7.72 19.62
CA GLY A 60 -5.86 -6.33 19.27
C GLY A 60 -6.56 -6.11 17.93
N GLY A 61 -6.67 -7.14 17.07
CA GLY A 61 -7.23 -7.01 15.72
C GLY A 61 -8.75 -6.97 15.61
N GLY A 62 -9.46 -7.28 16.69
CA GLY A 62 -10.91 -7.44 16.67
C GLY A 62 -11.39 -8.61 15.80
N SER A 63 -12.68 -8.67 15.53
CA SER A 63 -13.26 -9.74 14.70
C SER A 63 -12.88 -9.58 13.22
N ILE A 64 -12.79 -10.70 12.49
CA ILE A 64 -12.64 -10.70 11.04
C ILE A 64 -13.85 -10.00 10.41
N LEU A 65 -13.61 -9.17 9.42
CA LEU A 65 -14.66 -8.44 8.71
C LEU A 65 -15.20 -9.27 7.53
N SER A 66 -16.44 -9.02 7.15
CA SER A 66 -17.06 -9.67 5.99
C SER A 66 -16.28 -9.45 4.69
N THR A 67 -15.60 -8.31 4.57
CA THR A 67 -14.70 -7.99 3.44
C THR A 67 -13.44 -8.86 3.40
N GLU A 68 -13.04 -9.43 4.53
CA GLU A 68 -11.87 -10.31 4.64
C GLU A 68 -12.24 -11.79 4.49
N GLU A 69 -13.47 -12.15 4.86
CA GLU A 69 -13.89 -13.56 4.99
C GLU A 69 -13.69 -14.39 3.73
N SER A 70 -13.91 -13.79 2.55
CA SER A 70 -13.77 -14.47 1.26
C SER A 70 -12.33 -14.80 0.89
N HIS A 71 -11.36 -14.14 1.53
CA HIS A 71 -9.93 -14.29 1.25
C HIS A 71 -9.24 -15.37 2.09
N PHE A 72 -9.93 -15.91 3.09
CA PHE A 72 -9.36 -16.86 4.04
C PHE A 72 -10.21 -18.10 4.19
N ASN A 73 -9.59 -19.26 4.11
CA ASN A 73 -10.23 -20.52 4.48
C ASN A 73 -10.37 -20.68 6.00
N ASN A 74 -11.12 -21.71 6.44
CA ASN A 74 -11.38 -21.91 7.87
C ASN A 74 -10.13 -22.18 8.72
N LYS A 75 -9.08 -22.74 8.12
CA LYS A 75 -7.80 -22.96 8.80
C LYS A 75 -7.09 -21.63 9.01
N GLU A 76 -6.95 -20.83 7.95
CA GLU A 76 -6.32 -19.51 8.02
C GLU A 76 -7.02 -18.58 9.03
N LYS A 77 -8.36 -18.61 9.08
CA LYS A 77 -9.14 -17.85 10.07
C LYS A 77 -8.81 -18.28 11.51
N LYS A 78 -8.63 -19.59 11.75
CA LYS A 78 -8.21 -20.11 13.05
C LYS A 78 -6.75 -19.78 13.38
N ASP A 79 -5.91 -19.67 12.35
CA ASP A 79 -4.50 -19.30 12.45
C ASP A 79 -4.30 -17.77 12.47
N PHE A 80 -5.37 -17.00 12.76
CA PHE A 80 -5.38 -15.54 12.94
C PHE A 80 -4.96 -14.72 11.72
N TRP A 81 -5.07 -15.28 10.51
CA TRP A 81 -4.79 -14.51 9.30
C TRP A 81 -5.81 -13.40 9.07
N ARG A 82 -5.30 -12.22 8.74
CA ARG A 82 -6.06 -11.00 8.49
C ARG A 82 -5.51 -10.24 7.29
N LEU A 83 -6.29 -9.32 6.75
CA LEU A 83 -5.80 -8.30 5.82
C LEU A 83 -5.46 -7.04 6.61
N SER A 84 -4.18 -6.66 6.68
CA SER A 84 -3.74 -5.51 7.47
C SER A 84 -4.45 -4.19 7.06
N CYS A 85 -4.84 -4.05 5.79
CA CYS A 85 -5.62 -2.91 5.32
C CYS A 85 -7.06 -2.86 5.88
N GLN A 86 -7.56 -3.94 6.46
CA GLN A 86 -8.91 -3.99 7.06
C GLN A 86 -8.86 -3.93 8.59
N VAL A 87 -7.72 -4.21 9.19
CA VAL A 87 -7.55 -4.22 10.65
C VAL A 87 -7.39 -2.80 11.19
N PRO A 88 -8.30 -2.33 12.08
CA PRO A 88 -8.15 -1.03 12.74
C PRO A 88 -7.17 -1.12 13.91
N VAL A 89 -6.33 -0.11 14.06
CA VAL A 89 -5.40 0.03 15.21
C VAL A 89 -6.12 0.76 16.35
N LYS A 90 -6.61 0.03 17.35
CA LYS A 90 -7.44 0.58 18.46
C LYS A 90 -6.89 0.27 19.84
N SER A 91 -6.06 -0.72 19.97
CA SER A 91 -5.47 -1.20 21.25
C SER A 91 -4.11 -1.79 20.95
N ASP A 92 -3.38 -2.16 22.00
CA ASP A 92 -2.14 -2.93 21.84
C ASP A 92 -2.38 -4.18 20.98
N MET A 93 -1.40 -4.53 20.18
CA MET A 93 -1.51 -5.59 19.19
C MET A 93 -0.30 -6.52 19.24
N LYS A 94 -0.54 -7.80 18.91
CA LYS A 94 0.48 -8.78 18.59
C LYS A 94 0.27 -9.29 17.17
N ILE A 95 1.28 -9.10 16.33
CA ILE A 95 1.18 -9.46 14.91
C ILE A 95 2.41 -10.25 14.47
N THR A 96 2.22 -11.04 13.42
CA THR A 96 3.32 -11.60 12.61
C THR A 96 3.17 -11.14 11.16
N ILE A 97 4.26 -10.59 10.64
CA ILE A 97 4.39 -10.15 9.26
C ILE A 97 5.55 -10.93 8.59
N PRO A 98 5.53 -11.08 7.25
CA PRO A 98 6.62 -11.74 6.53
C PRO A 98 7.97 -11.07 6.78
N GLU A 99 9.03 -11.86 6.87
CA GLU A 99 10.38 -11.34 7.12
C GLU A 99 10.89 -10.44 6.01
N GLU A 100 10.44 -10.68 4.77
CA GLU A 100 10.78 -9.89 3.60
C GLU A 100 10.40 -8.41 3.74
N VAL A 101 9.42 -8.11 4.59
CA VAL A 101 8.98 -6.73 4.86
C VAL A 101 10.10 -5.88 5.47
N PHE A 102 10.99 -6.47 6.25
CA PHE A 102 12.11 -5.77 6.89
C PHE A 102 13.25 -5.41 5.92
N GLY A 103 13.27 -6.01 4.74
CA GLY A 103 14.25 -5.72 3.68
C GLY A 103 13.75 -4.76 2.60
N VAL A 104 12.50 -4.31 2.68
CA VAL A 104 11.92 -3.40 1.68
C VAL A 104 12.55 -2.03 1.80
N LYS A 105 13.05 -1.52 0.68
CA LYS A 105 13.64 -0.19 0.55
C LYS A 105 12.67 0.74 -0.17
N LYS A 106 12.57 1.98 0.30
CA LYS A 106 11.78 3.04 -0.33
C LYS A 106 12.73 4.10 -0.89
N TRP A 107 12.49 4.53 -2.11
CA TRP A 107 13.23 5.61 -2.75
C TRP A 107 12.28 6.76 -3.12
N GLU A 108 12.74 7.97 -2.94
CA GLU A 108 12.16 9.12 -3.60
C GLU A 108 12.75 9.21 -5.01
N THR A 109 11.90 9.13 -6.01
CA THR A 109 12.31 9.12 -7.41
C THR A 109 11.89 10.41 -8.11
N THR A 110 12.64 10.80 -9.14
CA THR A 110 12.29 11.92 -9.99
C THR A 110 11.71 11.40 -11.31
N VAL A 111 10.63 12.01 -11.78
CA VAL A 111 10.09 11.70 -13.11
C VAL A 111 11.05 12.27 -14.15
N ARG A 112 11.69 11.39 -14.93
CA ARG A 112 12.58 11.74 -16.05
C ARG A 112 11.78 12.03 -17.30
N SER A 113 10.80 11.18 -17.61
CA SER A 113 9.88 11.36 -18.73
C SER A 113 8.54 10.68 -18.47
N ASN A 114 7.51 11.17 -19.14
CA ASN A 114 6.16 10.58 -19.11
C ASN A 114 5.49 10.82 -20.47
N ASP A 115 5.93 10.06 -21.48
CA ASP A 115 5.57 10.25 -22.87
C ASP A 115 4.57 9.21 -23.36
N ASN A 116 3.72 9.58 -24.32
CA ASN A 116 2.85 8.62 -24.95
C ASN A 116 3.68 7.65 -25.83
N VAL A 117 3.42 6.37 -25.68
CA VAL A 117 3.91 5.30 -26.57
C VAL A 117 2.77 4.69 -27.38
N ALA A 118 1.53 5.02 -27.03
CA ALA A 118 0.31 4.77 -27.77
C ALA A 118 -0.76 5.78 -27.32
N THR A 119 -1.90 5.84 -28.00
CA THR A 119 -2.97 6.82 -27.77
C THR A 119 -3.32 7.02 -26.28
N PHE A 120 -3.47 5.94 -25.52
CA PHE A 120 -3.83 5.98 -24.10
C PHE A 120 -2.80 5.29 -23.19
N ILE A 121 -1.59 5.06 -23.70
CA ILE A 121 -0.51 4.43 -22.93
C ILE A 121 0.67 5.38 -22.82
N LYS A 122 1.10 5.66 -21.61
CA LYS A 122 2.28 6.47 -21.33
C LYS A 122 3.40 5.59 -20.77
N GLU A 123 4.61 5.85 -21.24
CA GLU A 123 5.83 5.35 -20.62
C GLU A 123 6.28 6.32 -19.54
N LEU A 124 6.26 5.88 -18.29
CA LEU A 124 6.77 6.64 -17.15
C LEU A 124 8.19 6.17 -16.83
N VAL A 125 9.18 7.03 -17.02
CA VAL A 125 10.57 6.77 -16.65
C VAL A 125 10.89 7.50 -15.35
N LEU A 126 11.25 6.73 -14.33
CA LEU A 126 11.65 7.24 -13.03
C LEU A 126 13.17 7.12 -12.86
N GLU A 127 13.78 8.15 -12.33
CA GLU A 127 15.20 8.18 -11.99
C GLU A 127 15.38 7.96 -10.50
N LEU A 128 16.21 6.98 -10.14
CA LEU A 128 16.60 6.71 -8.77
C LEU A 128 17.63 7.74 -8.27
N PRO A 129 17.77 7.95 -6.96
CA PRO A 129 18.88 8.71 -6.40
C PRO A 129 20.24 8.13 -6.86
N GLU A 130 21.25 9.00 -6.97
CA GLU A 130 22.59 8.62 -7.42
C GLU A 130 23.18 7.47 -6.57
N GLY A 131 23.66 6.43 -7.24
CA GLY A 131 24.26 5.27 -6.59
C GLY A 131 23.27 4.22 -6.09
N GLU A 132 21.97 4.42 -6.28
CA GLU A 132 20.94 3.45 -5.93
C GLU A 132 20.63 2.48 -7.07
N ASP A 133 20.30 1.24 -6.72
CA ASP A 133 19.87 0.19 -7.64
C ASP A 133 18.68 -0.56 -7.05
N VAL A 134 17.72 -0.91 -7.90
CA VAL A 134 16.54 -1.68 -7.50
C VAL A 134 16.89 -3.14 -7.19
N GLY A 135 18.00 -3.66 -7.73
CA GLY A 135 18.36 -5.07 -7.56
C GLY A 135 17.28 -5.99 -8.15
N PHE A 136 16.83 -5.70 -9.38
CA PHE A 136 15.71 -6.39 -10.01
C PHE A 136 15.94 -7.90 -10.13
N GLU A 137 14.96 -8.67 -9.66
CA GLU A 137 14.87 -10.11 -9.90
C GLU A 137 13.59 -10.43 -10.71
N ALA A 138 13.66 -11.46 -11.54
CA ALA A 138 12.52 -11.88 -12.35
C ALA A 138 11.32 -12.26 -11.47
N GLY A 139 10.16 -11.63 -11.71
CA GLY A 139 8.96 -11.80 -10.89
C GLY A 139 8.84 -10.77 -9.75
N GLY A 140 9.85 -9.94 -9.54
CA GLY A 140 9.77 -8.80 -8.62
C GLY A 140 8.79 -7.74 -9.12
N TYR A 141 8.28 -6.93 -8.20
CA TYR A 141 7.43 -5.78 -8.50
C TYR A 141 7.80 -4.60 -7.59
N VAL A 142 7.46 -3.41 -8.03
CA VAL A 142 7.58 -2.19 -7.24
C VAL A 142 6.19 -1.65 -6.92
N GLN A 143 6.03 -1.08 -5.74
CA GLN A 143 4.84 -0.33 -5.38
C GLN A 143 5.16 1.16 -5.48
N MET A 144 4.40 1.89 -6.30
CA MET A 144 4.52 3.35 -6.40
C MET A 144 3.58 4.01 -5.39
N GLU A 145 4.12 4.98 -4.66
CA GLU A 145 3.35 5.89 -3.81
C GLU A 145 3.39 7.27 -4.45
N ILE A 146 2.22 7.83 -4.68
CA ILE A 146 2.05 9.15 -5.26
C ILE A 146 1.41 10.03 -4.19
N PRO A 147 2.01 11.19 -3.82
CA PRO A 147 1.40 12.10 -2.86
C PRO A 147 0.06 12.62 -3.38
N PRO A 148 -0.86 13.01 -2.50
CA PRO A 148 -2.14 13.57 -2.92
C PRO A 148 -1.93 14.80 -3.82
N TYR A 149 -2.56 14.80 -4.99
CA TYR A 149 -2.51 15.91 -5.94
C TYR A 149 -3.90 16.14 -6.55
N LYS A 150 -4.06 17.30 -7.19
CA LYS A 150 -5.20 17.60 -8.05
C LYS A 150 -4.69 17.76 -9.46
N ALA A 151 -5.31 17.10 -10.40
CA ALA A 151 -5.05 17.26 -11.83
C ALA A 151 -6.35 17.34 -12.59
N ASP A 152 -6.32 18.09 -13.68
CA ASP A 152 -7.34 18.12 -14.71
C ASP A 152 -6.77 17.46 -15.97
N PHE A 153 -7.60 16.77 -16.76
CA PHE A 153 -7.12 16.15 -17.99
C PHE A 153 -6.58 17.17 -18.99
N ASN A 154 -7.01 18.43 -18.90
CA ASN A 154 -6.48 19.53 -19.71
C ASN A 154 -5.05 19.95 -19.33
N ASP A 155 -4.58 19.57 -18.13
CA ASP A 155 -3.21 19.84 -17.68
C ASP A 155 -2.20 18.84 -18.24
N PHE A 156 -2.68 17.75 -18.88
CA PHE A 156 -1.82 16.69 -19.37
C PHE A 156 -1.19 17.07 -20.71
N TYR A 157 0.12 16.93 -20.79
CA TYR A 157 0.82 16.97 -22.06
C TYR A 157 0.55 15.67 -22.83
N ILE A 158 -0.08 15.81 -24.00
CA ILE A 158 -0.34 14.71 -24.94
C ILE A 158 0.37 15.06 -26.25
N GLN A 159 1.18 14.11 -26.78
CA GLN A 159 1.83 14.32 -28.07
C GLN A 159 0.81 14.51 -29.19
N GLU A 160 1.12 15.42 -30.13
CA GLU A 160 0.20 15.84 -31.19
C GLU A 160 -0.37 14.69 -32.01
N GLU A 161 0.42 13.63 -32.24
CA GLU A 161 -0.02 12.44 -32.98
C GLU A 161 -1.18 11.68 -32.31
N TYR A 162 -1.35 11.81 -30.97
CA TYR A 162 -2.40 11.15 -30.21
C TYR A 162 -3.53 12.08 -29.79
N LYS A 163 -3.35 13.38 -29.94
CA LYS A 163 -4.28 14.40 -29.42
C LYS A 163 -5.66 14.31 -30.07
N SER A 164 -5.73 14.04 -31.37
CA SER A 164 -6.99 13.88 -32.10
C SER A 164 -7.86 12.74 -31.58
N ASP A 165 -7.24 11.65 -31.09
CA ASP A 165 -7.97 10.56 -30.47
C ASP A 165 -8.50 10.96 -29.09
N TRP A 166 -7.74 11.69 -28.29
CA TRP A 166 -8.17 12.20 -27.00
C TRP A 166 -9.36 13.15 -27.14
N GLU A 167 -9.36 14.00 -28.18
CA GLU A 167 -10.50 14.88 -28.53
C GLU A 167 -11.70 14.04 -28.99
N ARG A 168 -11.49 13.07 -29.89
CA ARG A 168 -12.53 12.18 -30.40
C ARG A 168 -13.25 11.39 -29.31
N PHE A 169 -12.53 10.95 -28.30
CA PHE A 169 -13.07 10.19 -27.17
C PHE A 169 -13.45 11.06 -25.98
N GLU A 170 -13.41 12.39 -26.14
CA GLU A 170 -13.82 13.39 -25.16
C GLU A 170 -13.09 13.26 -23.81
N VAL A 171 -11.85 12.75 -23.80
CA VAL A 171 -11.07 12.46 -22.56
C VAL A 171 -10.79 13.74 -21.77
N PHE A 172 -10.62 14.88 -22.44
CA PHE A 172 -10.42 16.17 -21.78
C PHE A 172 -11.65 16.69 -21.01
N ASN A 173 -12.79 16.04 -21.16
CA ASN A 173 -14.04 16.40 -20.48
C ASN A 173 -14.35 15.51 -19.26
N LEU A 174 -13.44 14.62 -18.90
CA LEU A 174 -13.59 13.68 -17.77
C LEU A 174 -13.24 14.31 -16.43
#